data_429c10091fd523c3cb4d0376aef3cf5e
#
_entry.id   429c10091fd523c3cb4d0376aef3cf5e
#
_cell.length_a   1.000
_cell.length_b   1.000
_cell.length_c   1.000
_cell.angle_alpha   90.00
_cell.angle_beta   90.00
_cell.angle_gamma   90.00
#
_symmetry.space_group_name_H-M   'P 1'
#
loop_
_entity.id
_entity.type
_entity.pdbx_description
1 polymer ?
#
loop_
_entity_poly.entity_id
_entity_poly.type
_entity_poly.pdbx_seq_one_letter_code
_entity_poly.pdbx_strand_id
1 'polypeptide(L)'
;MVTVYTCKNGVRIVSEEIPHVRSISVGIWVGAGSRFETPEENGITHFIEHMLFKGTKTRSARQIAEEFDRIGGEINAFTSKENTCYYAKVLDHHGELAVSILADMFFNSIFDANELDKERQVVLEEILMSEDAPDDDVHEQLWGVMYPTDALGLPILGTNKTLSTFSSDTIRQYIDKHYCPENIVVSIAGNVTKDLLLHIEELFGSFERSPNAVEATLTNPEFHSGKFVKERDVEQSHLAISFPAISVMDPKLNDFIALNNIVGGNMSSRLFQEVREERGLAYTIYSYQSCYADVGAFTIYGSTNNQQLSVMQDTINETLEKVRTDGIMDIELLNAKEQLKGSFVLGMEGTNSRMSRNGRNELIHGRHKSIDEVISEIDEVSMDKVNHLINSILTADPAIAIIGQGVK
;
A
#
# COMPACT_ATOMS: atom_id res chain seq x y z
N MET A 1 16.95 -17.38 5.43
CA MET A 1 15.72 -18.20 5.33
C MET A 1 14.68 -17.56 6.21
N VAL A 2 13.44 -17.41 5.72
CA VAL A 2 12.33 -16.87 6.52
C VAL A 2 11.81 -17.98 7.43
N THR A 3 11.60 -17.67 8.69
CA THR A 3 11.04 -18.58 9.70
C THR A 3 9.79 -17.97 10.28
N VAL A 4 8.71 -18.77 10.40
CA VAL A 4 7.43 -18.35 10.99
C VAL A 4 7.21 -19.13 12.27
N TYR A 5 6.88 -18.41 13.33
CA TYR A 5 6.48 -18.95 14.63
C TYR A 5 5.10 -18.40 14.99
N THR A 6 4.16 -19.26 15.31
CA THR A 6 2.83 -18.86 15.76
C THR A 6 2.73 -18.98 17.28
N CYS A 7 2.47 -17.87 17.96
CA CYS A 7 2.23 -17.84 19.40
C CYS A 7 0.94 -18.58 19.75
N LYS A 8 0.79 -18.97 21.02
CA LYS A 8 -0.42 -19.71 21.48
C LYS A 8 -1.72 -18.95 21.31
N ASN A 9 -1.65 -17.62 21.30
CA ASN A 9 -2.80 -16.73 21.09
C ASN A 9 -3.14 -16.50 19.61
N GLY A 10 -2.30 -16.92 18.67
CA GLY A 10 -2.51 -16.75 17.23
C GLY A 10 -1.65 -15.66 16.56
N VAL A 11 -0.95 -14.82 17.34
CA VAL A 11 0.03 -13.87 16.77
C VAL A 11 1.14 -14.62 16.04
N ARG A 12 1.50 -14.18 14.84
CA ARG A 12 2.58 -14.77 14.04
C ARG A 12 3.83 -13.90 14.10
N ILE A 13 4.96 -14.51 14.38
CA ILE A 13 6.28 -13.89 14.37
C ILE A 13 7.03 -14.41 13.15
N VAL A 14 7.37 -13.50 12.23
CA VAL A 14 8.10 -13.82 11.00
C VAL A 14 9.49 -13.23 11.08
N SER A 15 10.52 -14.07 11.03
CA SER A 15 11.89 -13.63 11.15
C SER A 15 12.74 -14.00 9.94
N GLU A 16 13.63 -13.10 9.53
CA GLU A 16 14.66 -13.34 8.54
C GLU A 16 16.02 -12.89 9.07
N GLU A 17 16.86 -13.86 9.44
CA GLU A 17 18.20 -13.60 9.95
C GLU A 17 19.16 -13.23 8.82
N ILE A 18 19.84 -12.08 8.97
CA ILE A 18 20.85 -11.55 8.05
C ILE A 18 22.09 -11.17 8.89
N PRO A 19 22.97 -12.13 9.21
CA PRO A 19 24.00 -11.96 10.26
C PRO A 19 25.14 -11.00 9.89
N HIS A 20 25.27 -10.64 8.62
CA HIS A 20 26.33 -9.75 8.13
C HIS A 20 25.97 -8.26 8.12
N VAL A 21 24.71 -7.90 8.46
CA VAL A 21 24.30 -6.50 8.60
C VAL A 21 24.35 -6.07 10.08
N ARG A 22 24.42 -4.76 10.31
CA ARG A 22 24.45 -4.19 11.67
C ARG A 22 23.14 -3.46 12.00
N SER A 23 22.05 -3.84 11.34
CA SER A 23 20.72 -3.24 11.53
C SER A 23 19.65 -4.30 11.69
N ILE A 24 18.56 -3.90 12.34
CA ILE A 24 17.31 -4.65 12.45
C ILE A 24 16.18 -3.73 12.00
N SER A 25 15.27 -4.25 11.18
CA SER A 25 13.97 -3.66 10.92
C SER A 25 12.89 -4.56 11.49
N VAL A 26 11.99 -4.00 12.29
CA VAL A 26 10.86 -4.69 12.90
C VAL A 26 9.57 -3.96 12.59
N GLY A 27 8.51 -4.68 12.24
CA GLY A 27 7.20 -4.12 11.94
C GLY A 27 6.07 -4.94 12.58
N ILE A 28 5.12 -4.25 13.21
CA ILE A 28 3.86 -4.81 13.67
C ILE A 28 2.85 -4.58 12.55
N TRP A 29 2.44 -5.65 11.90
CA TRP A 29 1.51 -5.66 10.80
C TRP A 29 0.13 -6.07 11.32
N VAL A 30 -0.87 -5.28 11.00
CA VAL A 30 -2.27 -5.52 11.34
C VAL A 30 -3.05 -5.74 10.05
N GLY A 31 -3.76 -6.85 9.94
CA GLY A 31 -4.64 -7.16 8.81
C GLY A 31 -5.94 -6.35 8.86
N ALA A 32 -5.83 -5.06 9.15
CA ALA A 32 -6.91 -4.08 9.15
C ALA A 32 -6.40 -2.79 8.50
N GLY A 33 -7.17 -2.25 7.55
CA GLY A 33 -6.92 -1.01 6.85
C GLY A 33 -8.24 -0.31 6.53
N SER A 34 -8.22 0.76 5.75
CA SER A 34 -9.41 1.58 5.50
C SER A 34 -10.55 0.83 4.78
N ARG A 35 -10.25 -0.29 4.12
CA ARG A 35 -11.24 -1.14 3.47
C ARG A 35 -12.21 -1.82 4.44
N PHE A 36 -11.83 -1.99 5.71
CA PHE A 36 -12.66 -2.64 6.72
C PHE A 36 -13.48 -1.65 7.56
N GLU A 37 -13.44 -0.38 7.20
CA GLU A 37 -14.21 0.69 7.80
C GLU A 37 -15.64 0.73 7.24
N THR A 38 -16.61 1.07 8.08
CA THR A 38 -17.92 1.52 7.59
C THR A 38 -17.83 2.95 7.07
N PRO A 39 -18.80 3.43 6.28
CA PRO A 39 -18.80 4.84 5.85
C PRO A 39 -18.75 5.85 7.00
N GLU A 40 -19.28 5.50 8.17
CA GLU A 40 -19.26 6.33 9.39
C GLU A 40 -17.91 6.30 10.11
N GLU A 41 -17.16 5.19 9.95
CA GLU A 41 -15.82 4.98 10.52
C GLU A 41 -14.71 5.42 9.58
N ASN A 42 -15.03 5.92 8.36
CA ASN A 42 -14.03 6.21 7.34
C ASN A 42 -12.93 7.17 7.83
N GLY A 43 -11.68 6.73 7.72
CA GLY A 43 -10.49 7.41 8.19
C GLY A 43 -10.05 7.02 9.60
N ILE A 44 -10.79 6.15 10.31
CA ILE A 44 -10.45 5.80 11.70
C ILE A 44 -9.15 5.00 11.79
N THR A 45 -8.84 4.14 10.82
CA THR A 45 -7.60 3.36 10.82
C THR A 45 -6.38 4.26 10.71
N HIS A 46 -6.41 5.22 9.80
CA HIS A 46 -5.37 6.23 9.64
C HIS A 46 -5.27 7.12 10.89
N PHE A 47 -6.39 7.53 11.46
CA PHE A 47 -6.40 8.31 12.68
C PHE A 47 -5.82 7.55 13.88
N ILE A 48 -6.07 6.24 14.00
CA ILE A 48 -5.43 5.37 15.00
C ILE A 48 -3.91 5.33 14.79
N GLU A 49 -3.46 5.25 13.53
CA GLU A 49 -2.03 5.30 13.21
C GLU A 49 -1.38 6.52 13.85
N HIS A 50 -1.91 7.72 13.60
CA HIS A 50 -1.43 8.96 14.20
C HIS A 50 -1.46 8.93 15.74
N MET A 51 -2.56 8.45 16.31
CA MET A 51 -2.77 8.46 17.75
C MET A 51 -1.85 7.51 18.53
N LEU A 52 -1.33 6.46 17.92
CA LEU A 52 -0.36 5.58 18.58
C LEU A 52 0.97 6.28 18.90
N PHE A 53 1.31 7.36 18.19
CA PHE A 53 2.49 8.20 18.48
C PHE A 53 2.26 9.27 19.54
N LYS A 54 1.03 9.44 20.04
CA LYS A 54 0.66 10.56 20.95
C LYS A 54 0.77 10.23 22.43
N GLY A 55 1.42 9.13 22.74
CA GLY A 55 1.79 8.74 24.10
C GLY A 55 1.08 7.52 24.63
N THR A 56 1.75 6.88 25.56
CA THR A 56 1.36 5.65 26.24
C THR A 56 1.18 5.89 27.73
N LYS A 57 0.84 4.84 28.49
CA LYS A 57 0.80 4.90 29.97
C LYS A 57 2.17 5.17 30.58
N THR A 58 3.27 4.89 29.86
CA THR A 58 4.64 4.96 30.37
C THR A 58 5.50 6.01 29.67
N ARG A 59 5.12 6.47 28.46
CA ARG A 59 5.89 7.41 27.63
C ARG A 59 5.00 8.50 27.07
N SER A 60 5.43 9.74 27.16
CA SER A 60 4.84 10.82 26.36
C SER A 60 5.27 10.71 24.89
N ALA A 61 4.54 11.38 23.97
CA ALA A 61 4.91 11.47 22.56
C ALA A 61 6.36 11.96 22.36
N ARG A 62 6.76 12.97 23.14
CA ARG A 62 8.13 13.50 23.14
C ARG A 62 9.17 12.45 23.56
N GLN A 63 8.89 11.65 24.60
CA GLN A 63 9.81 10.61 25.06
C GLN A 63 9.97 9.51 24.01
N ILE A 64 8.89 9.13 23.30
CA ILE A 64 8.97 8.17 22.19
C ILE A 64 9.95 8.69 21.12
N ALA A 65 9.80 9.94 20.68
CA ALA A 65 10.71 10.54 19.71
C ALA A 65 12.16 10.62 20.22
N GLU A 66 12.37 11.17 21.44
CA GLU A 66 13.70 11.31 22.04
C GLU A 66 14.42 9.97 22.26
N GLU A 67 13.69 8.89 22.55
CA GLU A 67 14.28 7.56 22.71
C GLU A 67 14.82 7.01 21.38
N PHE A 68 14.10 7.21 20.27
CA PHE A 68 14.55 6.83 18.93
C PHE A 68 15.67 7.73 18.43
N ASP A 69 15.57 9.04 18.57
CA ASP A 69 16.60 10.00 18.17
C ASP A 69 17.93 9.71 18.86
N ARG A 70 17.89 9.41 20.17
CA ARG A 70 19.09 9.09 20.97
C ARG A 70 19.87 7.89 20.47
N ILE A 71 19.20 6.90 19.87
CA ILE A 71 19.83 5.69 19.34
C ILE A 71 20.08 5.76 17.83
N GLY A 72 19.75 6.89 17.19
CA GLY A 72 19.83 7.05 15.73
C GLY A 72 18.92 6.08 14.98
N GLY A 73 17.79 5.74 15.57
CA GLY A 73 16.77 4.86 15.00
C GLY A 73 15.71 5.63 14.24
N GLU A 74 15.03 4.93 13.36
CA GLU A 74 13.86 5.41 12.61
C GLU A 74 12.62 4.69 13.13
N ILE A 75 11.54 5.43 13.37
CA ILE A 75 10.21 4.87 13.67
C ILE A 75 9.19 5.54 12.76
N ASN A 76 8.29 4.75 12.18
CA ASN A 76 7.25 5.25 11.30
C ASN A 76 6.08 4.27 11.24
N ALA A 77 5.01 4.67 10.56
CA ALA A 77 3.87 3.80 10.28
C ALA A 77 3.28 4.15 8.91
N PHE A 78 2.39 3.30 8.42
CA PHE A 78 1.54 3.60 7.27
C PHE A 78 0.23 2.81 7.36
N THR A 79 -0.82 3.40 6.83
CA THR A 79 -2.12 2.78 6.61
C THR A 79 -2.36 2.59 5.13
N SER A 80 -2.77 1.39 4.75
CA SER A 80 -3.24 1.07 3.40
C SER A 80 -4.71 0.66 3.41
N LYS A 81 -5.26 0.30 2.26
CA LYS A 81 -6.64 -0.18 2.19
C LYS A 81 -6.86 -1.46 3.01
N GLU A 82 -5.91 -2.40 3.03
CA GLU A 82 -6.11 -3.73 3.66
C GLU A 82 -5.24 -4.00 4.90
N ASN A 83 -4.24 -3.17 5.16
CA ASN A 83 -3.35 -3.36 6.32
C ASN A 83 -2.76 -2.05 6.84
N THR A 84 -2.35 -2.09 8.10
CA THR A 84 -1.59 -1.02 8.76
C THR A 84 -0.29 -1.61 9.30
N CYS A 85 0.79 -0.86 9.25
CA CYS A 85 2.09 -1.28 9.75
C CYS A 85 2.74 -0.20 10.60
N TYR A 86 3.17 -0.57 11.79
CA TYR A 86 3.99 0.25 12.71
C TYR A 86 5.39 -0.36 12.72
N TYR A 87 6.41 0.39 12.33
CA TYR A 87 7.73 -0.21 12.15
C TYR A 87 8.86 0.69 12.64
N ALA A 88 9.97 0.06 12.95
CA ALA A 88 11.20 0.73 13.30
C ALA A 88 12.41 0.09 12.63
N LYS A 89 13.45 0.89 12.41
CA LYS A 89 14.76 0.44 11.95
C LYS A 89 15.83 1.01 12.86
N VAL A 90 16.65 0.13 13.44
CA VAL A 90 17.66 0.47 14.42
C VAL A 90 18.96 -0.33 14.20
N LEU A 91 20.03 0.06 14.89
CA LEU A 91 21.21 -0.81 15.02
C LEU A 91 20.84 -2.11 15.78
N ASP A 92 21.48 -3.20 15.44
CA ASP A 92 21.20 -4.55 15.95
C ASP A 92 21.12 -4.63 17.49
N HIS A 93 22.00 -3.93 18.20
CA HIS A 93 22.03 -3.93 19.67
C HIS A 93 20.94 -3.07 20.34
N HIS A 94 20.13 -2.34 19.56
CA HIS A 94 18.96 -1.60 20.03
C HIS A 94 17.64 -2.29 19.68
N GLY A 95 17.66 -3.51 19.14
CA GLY A 95 16.46 -4.24 18.72
C GLY A 95 15.43 -4.43 19.84
N GLU A 96 15.87 -4.83 21.06
CA GLU A 96 14.98 -5.01 22.20
C GLU A 96 14.28 -3.71 22.63
N LEU A 97 15.01 -2.59 22.63
CA LEU A 97 14.43 -1.27 22.94
C LEU A 97 13.38 -0.88 21.91
N ALA A 98 13.68 -1.03 20.60
CA ALA A 98 12.75 -0.69 19.53
C ALA A 98 11.47 -1.54 19.62
N VAL A 99 11.59 -2.84 19.83
CA VAL A 99 10.45 -3.75 20.02
C VAL A 99 9.63 -3.36 21.23
N SER A 100 10.28 -3.04 22.36
CA SER A 100 9.60 -2.64 23.60
C SER A 100 8.82 -1.34 23.44
N ILE A 101 9.36 -0.35 22.70
CA ILE A 101 8.66 0.92 22.43
C ILE A 101 7.47 0.68 21.50
N LEU A 102 7.67 -0.07 20.40
CA LEU A 102 6.58 -0.40 19.48
C LEU A 102 5.43 -1.16 20.18
N ALA A 103 5.77 -2.14 21.04
CA ALA A 103 4.78 -2.87 21.81
C ALA A 103 4.06 -1.97 22.83
N ASP A 104 4.78 -1.04 23.49
CA ASP A 104 4.16 -0.07 24.40
C ASP A 104 3.20 0.87 23.67
N MET A 105 3.59 1.38 22.50
CA MET A 105 2.70 2.17 21.63
C MET A 105 1.46 1.36 21.23
N PHE A 106 1.65 0.12 20.82
CA PHE A 106 0.58 -0.73 20.33
C PHE A 106 -0.43 -1.12 21.42
N PHE A 107 0.03 -1.52 22.61
CA PHE A 107 -0.83 -2.03 23.68
C PHE A 107 -1.25 -0.99 24.72
N ASN A 108 -0.47 0.06 24.91
CA ASN A 108 -0.62 0.96 26.03
C ASN A 108 -0.93 2.41 25.65
N SER A 109 -1.24 2.71 24.39
CA SER A 109 -1.66 4.04 23.97
C SER A 109 -2.87 4.53 24.78
N ILE A 110 -2.80 5.77 25.24
CA ILE A 110 -3.82 6.33 26.15
C ILE A 110 -4.98 7.00 25.41
N PHE A 111 -4.78 7.43 24.16
CA PHE A 111 -5.76 8.15 23.34
C PHE A 111 -6.33 9.37 24.09
N ASP A 112 -5.43 10.23 24.57
CA ASP A 112 -5.80 11.44 25.33
C ASP A 112 -6.70 12.36 24.50
N ALA A 113 -7.75 12.91 25.10
CA ALA A 113 -8.74 13.72 24.41
C ALA A 113 -8.15 15.03 23.85
N ASN A 114 -7.18 15.65 24.55
CA ASN A 114 -6.56 16.88 24.06
C ASN A 114 -5.61 16.58 22.89
N GLU A 115 -4.90 15.45 22.94
CA GLU A 115 -4.05 15.01 21.80
C GLU A 115 -4.93 14.62 20.60
N LEU A 116 -6.08 13.98 20.80
CA LEU A 116 -7.08 13.72 19.75
C LEU A 116 -7.52 15.00 19.04
N ASP A 117 -7.84 16.06 19.80
CA ASP A 117 -8.28 17.33 19.21
C ASP A 117 -7.17 18.02 18.41
N LYS A 118 -5.92 17.94 18.88
CA LYS A 118 -4.76 18.45 18.14
C LYS A 118 -4.52 17.65 16.85
N GLU A 119 -4.54 16.33 16.98
CA GLU A 119 -4.23 15.45 15.84
C GLU A 119 -5.32 15.49 14.78
N ARG A 120 -6.58 15.69 15.19
CA ARG A 120 -7.68 15.94 14.24
C ARG A 120 -7.36 17.14 13.33
N GLN A 121 -6.78 18.23 13.87
CA GLN A 121 -6.39 19.38 13.05
C GLN A 121 -5.25 19.02 12.11
N VAL A 122 -4.28 18.21 12.56
CA VAL A 122 -3.18 17.74 11.69
C VAL A 122 -3.71 16.92 10.52
N VAL A 123 -4.59 15.96 10.79
CA VAL A 123 -5.18 15.12 9.71
C VAL A 123 -6.10 15.93 8.79
N LEU A 124 -6.81 16.94 9.31
CA LEU A 124 -7.59 17.85 8.45
C LEU A 124 -6.70 18.66 7.52
N GLU A 125 -5.54 19.13 7.98
CA GLU A 125 -4.55 19.80 7.11
C GLU A 125 -3.98 18.83 6.08
N GLU A 126 -3.76 17.56 6.43
CA GLU A 126 -3.32 16.53 5.49
C GLU A 126 -4.36 16.24 4.41
N ILE A 127 -5.65 16.18 4.77
CA ILE A 127 -6.74 16.08 3.79
C ILE A 127 -6.70 17.27 2.83
N LEU A 128 -6.58 18.50 3.34
CA LEU A 128 -6.49 19.70 2.50
C LEU A 128 -5.26 19.66 1.60
N MET A 129 -4.11 19.21 2.09
CA MET A 129 -2.89 19.05 1.28
C MET A 129 -3.11 18.05 0.13
N SER A 130 -3.74 16.91 0.41
CA SER A 130 -4.06 15.90 -0.61
C SER A 130 -5.08 16.43 -1.63
N GLU A 131 -6.14 17.11 -1.16
CA GLU A 131 -7.11 17.76 -2.05
C GLU A 131 -6.48 18.87 -2.89
N ASP A 132 -5.47 19.57 -2.36
CA ASP A 132 -4.75 20.65 -3.04
C ASP A 132 -3.71 20.16 -4.03
N ALA A 133 -3.27 18.93 -3.95
CA ALA A 133 -2.37 18.27 -4.89
C ALA A 133 -3.18 17.56 -6.00
N PRO A 134 -3.27 18.11 -7.24
CA PRO A 134 -4.12 17.54 -8.29
C PRO A 134 -3.70 16.13 -8.73
N ASP A 135 -2.41 15.83 -8.59
CA ASP A 135 -1.83 14.52 -8.86
C ASP A 135 -2.26 13.45 -7.82
N ASP A 136 -2.45 13.83 -6.56
CA ASP A 136 -2.99 12.95 -5.53
C ASP A 136 -4.52 12.86 -5.63
N ASP A 137 -5.20 14.03 -5.71
CA ASP A 137 -6.66 14.12 -5.78
C ASP A 137 -7.25 13.31 -6.94
N VAL A 138 -6.62 13.32 -8.14
CA VAL A 138 -7.12 12.57 -9.29
C VAL A 138 -7.18 11.05 -9.04
N HIS A 139 -6.24 10.52 -8.27
CA HIS A 139 -6.24 9.11 -7.90
C HIS A 139 -7.32 8.78 -6.88
N GLU A 140 -7.52 9.62 -5.86
CA GLU A 140 -8.60 9.43 -4.88
C GLU A 140 -9.97 9.50 -5.57
N GLN A 141 -10.19 10.47 -6.46
CA GLN A 141 -11.43 10.57 -7.22
C GLN A 141 -11.66 9.35 -8.12
N LEU A 142 -10.61 8.82 -8.71
CA LEU A 142 -10.68 7.61 -9.54
C LEU A 142 -11.15 6.40 -8.73
N TRP A 143 -10.66 6.22 -7.51
CA TRP A 143 -11.13 5.15 -6.61
C TRP A 143 -12.61 5.28 -6.30
N GLY A 144 -13.10 6.50 -6.05
CA GLY A 144 -14.52 6.80 -5.85
C GLY A 144 -15.40 6.46 -7.07
N VAL A 145 -14.87 6.60 -8.30
CA VAL A 145 -15.56 6.17 -9.54
C VAL A 145 -15.58 4.65 -9.65
N MET A 146 -14.44 4.00 -9.40
CA MET A 146 -14.32 2.54 -9.55
C MET A 146 -15.20 1.76 -8.56
N TYR A 147 -15.29 2.25 -7.31
CA TYR A 147 -15.96 1.53 -6.23
C TYR A 147 -16.87 2.45 -5.39
N PRO A 148 -17.93 3.03 -5.99
CA PRO A 148 -18.75 4.08 -5.36
C PRO A 148 -19.55 3.60 -4.12
N THR A 149 -19.73 2.30 -3.97
CA THR A 149 -20.52 1.70 -2.87
C THR A 149 -19.69 0.80 -1.95
N ASP A 150 -18.38 0.75 -2.13
CA ASP A 150 -17.46 -0.06 -1.33
C ASP A 150 -16.42 0.82 -0.63
N ALA A 151 -15.91 0.36 0.50
CA ALA A 151 -14.87 1.08 1.26
C ALA A 151 -13.56 1.26 0.48
N LEU A 152 -13.30 0.46 -0.57
CA LEU A 152 -12.18 0.71 -1.48
C LEU A 152 -12.26 2.07 -2.19
N GLY A 153 -13.48 2.56 -2.43
CA GLY A 153 -13.71 3.87 -3.05
C GLY A 153 -13.61 5.05 -2.08
N LEU A 154 -13.56 4.80 -0.76
CA LEU A 154 -13.44 5.86 0.24
C LEU A 154 -11.98 6.25 0.48
N PRO A 155 -11.66 7.54 0.75
CA PRO A 155 -10.31 7.97 1.03
C PRO A 155 -9.74 7.36 2.32
N ILE A 156 -8.45 7.04 2.34
CA ILE A 156 -7.77 6.50 3.55
C ILE A 156 -7.78 7.52 4.68
N LEU A 157 -7.61 8.80 4.37
CA LEU A 157 -7.58 9.90 5.33
C LEU A 157 -8.93 10.16 6.01
N GLY A 158 -10.03 9.63 5.46
CA GLY A 158 -11.37 9.95 5.89
C GLY A 158 -11.85 11.31 5.37
N THR A 159 -12.83 11.87 6.06
CA THR A 159 -13.44 13.17 5.73
C THR A 159 -13.53 14.05 6.97
N ASN A 160 -13.69 15.37 6.80
CA ASN A 160 -13.96 16.31 7.90
C ASN A 160 -15.16 15.83 8.75
N LYS A 161 -16.21 15.32 8.10
CA LYS A 161 -17.41 14.81 8.77
C LYS A 161 -17.09 13.61 9.66
N THR A 162 -16.38 12.61 9.16
CA THR A 162 -16.06 11.39 9.92
C THR A 162 -15.07 11.68 11.04
N LEU A 163 -13.99 12.43 10.75
CA LEU A 163 -12.99 12.80 11.75
C LEU A 163 -13.60 13.54 12.96
N SER A 164 -14.64 14.37 12.73
CA SER A 164 -15.32 15.10 13.80
C SER A 164 -16.03 14.21 14.82
N THR A 165 -16.32 12.95 14.46
CA THR A 165 -17.01 11.98 15.34
C THR A 165 -16.06 11.12 16.16
N PHE A 166 -14.75 11.10 15.85
CA PHE A 166 -13.80 10.24 16.53
C PHE A 166 -13.52 10.70 17.96
N SER A 167 -13.55 9.77 18.87
CA SER A 167 -13.28 9.92 20.29
C SER A 167 -12.39 8.78 20.79
N SER A 168 -11.85 8.89 21.99
CA SER A 168 -11.10 7.79 22.63
C SER A 168 -11.90 6.49 22.65
N ASP A 169 -13.22 6.58 22.87
CA ASP A 169 -14.09 5.41 22.95
C ASP A 169 -14.30 4.76 21.57
N THR A 170 -14.54 5.55 20.52
CA THR A 170 -14.69 5.02 19.15
C THR A 170 -13.40 4.36 18.67
N ILE A 171 -12.24 4.96 18.96
CA ILE A 171 -10.93 4.36 18.66
C ILE A 171 -10.75 3.02 19.36
N ARG A 172 -11.02 2.96 20.66
CA ARG A 172 -10.91 1.70 21.43
C ARG A 172 -11.86 0.62 20.93
N GLN A 173 -13.09 1.00 20.58
CA GLN A 173 -14.08 0.07 20.02
C GLN A 173 -13.59 -0.48 18.67
N TYR A 174 -12.99 0.36 17.82
CA TYR A 174 -12.44 -0.10 16.54
C TYR A 174 -11.25 -1.05 16.73
N ILE A 175 -10.33 -0.70 17.65
CA ILE A 175 -9.20 -1.58 18.01
C ILE A 175 -9.69 -2.91 18.56
N ASP A 176 -10.63 -2.90 19.51
CA ASP A 176 -11.23 -4.11 20.08
C ASP A 176 -11.87 -5.01 19.03
N LYS A 177 -12.40 -4.42 17.96
CA LYS A 177 -13.11 -5.12 16.89
C LYS A 177 -12.16 -5.72 15.86
N HIS A 178 -11.08 -5.02 15.50
CA HIS A 178 -10.22 -5.36 14.35
C HIS A 178 -8.80 -5.79 14.71
N TYR A 179 -8.25 -5.38 15.87
CA TYR A 179 -6.90 -5.72 16.30
C TYR A 179 -6.93 -6.99 17.17
N CYS A 180 -7.06 -8.13 16.53
CA CYS A 180 -7.06 -9.42 17.19
C CYS A 180 -5.79 -10.21 16.89
N PRO A 181 -5.37 -11.14 17.78
CA PRO A 181 -4.10 -11.86 17.63
C PRO A 181 -3.90 -12.51 16.27
N GLU A 182 -4.94 -13.07 15.68
CA GLU A 182 -4.90 -13.76 14.39
C GLU A 182 -4.65 -12.81 13.21
N ASN A 183 -4.97 -11.52 13.38
CA ASN A 183 -4.73 -10.46 12.39
C ASN A 183 -3.37 -9.78 12.54
N ILE A 184 -2.55 -10.21 13.53
CA ILE A 184 -1.28 -9.56 13.82
C ILE A 184 -0.11 -10.44 13.37
N VAL A 185 0.81 -9.80 12.66
CA VAL A 185 2.11 -10.36 12.29
C VAL A 185 3.21 -9.42 12.78
N VAL A 186 4.12 -9.93 13.60
CA VAL A 186 5.35 -9.21 13.94
C VAL A 186 6.44 -9.71 13.00
N SER A 187 6.82 -8.88 12.04
CA SER A 187 7.87 -9.20 11.07
C SER A 187 9.19 -8.54 11.45
N ILE A 188 10.29 -9.30 11.42
CA ILE A 188 11.61 -8.80 11.76
C ILE A 188 12.66 -9.32 10.77
N ALA A 189 13.54 -8.44 10.31
CA ALA A 189 14.65 -8.79 9.43
C ALA A 189 15.94 -8.05 9.81
N GLY A 190 17.07 -8.73 9.74
CA GLY A 190 18.37 -8.16 10.06
C GLY A 190 19.24 -9.09 10.89
N ASN A 191 20.14 -8.54 11.70
CA ASN A 191 20.95 -9.31 12.63
C ASN A 191 20.14 -9.71 13.88
N VAL A 192 19.20 -10.63 13.67
CA VAL A 192 18.19 -11.05 14.65
C VAL A 192 18.81 -12.09 15.59
N THR A 193 18.68 -11.88 16.90
CA THR A 193 19.12 -12.84 17.93
C THR A 193 17.94 -13.66 18.44
N LYS A 194 18.26 -14.83 19.00
CA LYS A 194 17.24 -15.69 19.63
C LYS A 194 16.57 -15.00 20.82
N ASP A 195 17.33 -14.24 21.61
CA ASP A 195 16.80 -13.52 22.79
C ASP A 195 15.79 -12.45 22.37
N LEU A 196 16.07 -11.75 21.27
CA LEU A 196 15.12 -10.78 20.70
C LEU A 196 13.82 -11.44 20.25
N LEU A 197 13.87 -12.63 19.64
CA LEU A 197 12.65 -13.37 19.27
C LEU A 197 11.85 -13.81 20.49
N LEU A 198 12.52 -14.25 21.56
CA LEU A 198 11.86 -14.58 22.83
C LEU A 198 11.22 -13.35 23.47
N HIS A 199 11.88 -12.19 23.40
CA HIS A 199 11.32 -10.93 23.89
C HIS A 199 10.05 -10.50 23.11
N ILE A 200 10.05 -10.67 21.78
CA ILE A 200 8.83 -10.43 20.95
C ILE A 200 7.72 -11.39 21.37
N GLU A 201 8.02 -12.67 21.54
CA GLU A 201 7.03 -13.67 21.98
C GLU A 201 6.45 -13.33 23.36
N GLU A 202 7.27 -12.88 24.31
CA GLU A 202 6.82 -12.46 25.63
C GLU A 202 5.82 -11.28 25.54
N LEU A 203 6.14 -10.27 24.75
CA LEU A 203 5.31 -9.07 24.62
C LEU A 203 3.99 -9.32 23.87
N PHE A 204 4.03 -10.08 22.80
CA PHE A 204 2.88 -10.27 21.91
C PHE A 204 2.09 -11.57 22.18
N GLY A 205 2.72 -12.57 22.75
CA GLY A 205 2.11 -13.89 23.02
C GLY A 205 1.10 -13.90 24.16
N SER A 206 1.04 -12.85 24.99
CA SER A 206 0.06 -12.65 26.06
C SER A 206 -1.16 -11.83 25.65
N PHE A 207 -1.18 -11.29 24.44
CA PHE A 207 -2.31 -10.50 23.93
C PHE A 207 -3.55 -11.37 23.77
N GLU A 208 -4.64 -10.99 24.42
CA GLU A 208 -5.89 -11.76 24.40
C GLU A 208 -6.83 -11.23 23.31
N ARG A 209 -7.54 -12.13 22.65
CA ARG A 209 -8.57 -11.76 21.68
C ARG A 209 -9.74 -11.09 22.40
N SER A 210 -10.16 -9.92 21.91
CA SER A 210 -11.37 -9.26 22.40
C SER A 210 -12.62 -10.13 22.10
N PRO A 211 -13.58 -10.20 23.04
CA PRO A 211 -14.87 -10.84 22.75
C PRO A 211 -15.67 -10.13 21.64
N ASN A 212 -15.32 -8.88 21.33
CA ASN A 212 -15.96 -8.07 20.28
C ASN A 212 -15.25 -8.21 18.92
N ALA A 213 -14.16 -8.99 18.84
CA ALA A 213 -13.42 -9.16 17.61
C ALA A 213 -14.26 -9.78 16.48
N VAL A 214 -14.18 -9.17 15.31
CA VAL A 214 -14.84 -9.63 14.09
C VAL A 214 -13.83 -10.14 13.08
N GLU A 215 -14.24 -11.09 12.26
CA GLU A 215 -13.44 -11.50 11.10
C GLU A 215 -13.64 -10.51 9.97
N ALA A 216 -12.54 -10.09 9.37
CA ALA A 216 -12.58 -9.26 8.18
C ALA A 216 -13.25 -10.04 7.03
N THR A 217 -14.30 -9.47 6.46
CA THR A 217 -15.02 -10.08 5.34
C THR A 217 -14.75 -9.30 4.08
N LEU A 218 -14.29 -9.99 3.03
CA LEU A 218 -14.11 -9.41 1.71
C LEU A 218 -15.48 -9.34 1.00
N THR A 219 -15.70 -8.23 0.29
CA THR A 219 -17.00 -7.89 -0.33
C THR A 219 -17.09 -8.26 -1.79
N ASN A 220 -15.96 -8.60 -2.47
CA ASN A 220 -15.85 -8.75 -3.92
C ASN A 220 -16.57 -7.59 -4.66
N PRO A 221 -16.12 -6.36 -4.47
CA PRO A 221 -16.83 -5.20 -4.99
C PRO A 221 -16.85 -5.19 -6.51
N GLU A 222 -17.98 -4.76 -7.09
CA GLU A 222 -18.12 -4.61 -8.52
C GLU A 222 -17.36 -3.36 -8.99
N PHE A 223 -16.57 -3.51 -10.05
CA PHE A 223 -15.91 -2.38 -10.71
C PHE A 223 -16.94 -1.60 -11.55
N HIS A 224 -16.99 -0.30 -11.35
CA HIS A 224 -17.83 0.60 -12.13
C HIS A 224 -16.98 1.41 -13.12
N SER A 225 -17.36 1.37 -14.38
CA SER A 225 -16.88 2.31 -15.38
C SER A 225 -17.61 3.65 -15.22
N GLY A 226 -16.93 4.74 -15.50
CA GLY A 226 -17.52 6.06 -15.41
C GLY A 226 -16.49 7.16 -15.56
N LYS A 227 -16.95 8.39 -15.45
CA LYS A 227 -16.09 9.56 -15.60
C LYS A 227 -16.34 10.56 -14.47
N PHE A 228 -15.26 10.98 -13.81
CA PHE A 228 -15.22 12.13 -12.91
C PHE A 228 -14.44 13.25 -13.56
N VAL A 229 -14.96 14.47 -13.50
CA VAL A 229 -14.30 15.67 -14.03
C VAL A 229 -14.39 16.79 -13.01
N LYS A 230 -13.24 17.35 -12.63
CA LYS A 230 -13.14 18.49 -11.72
C LYS A 230 -12.44 19.64 -12.42
N GLU A 231 -13.21 20.70 -12.69
CA GLU A 231 -12.65 21.96 -13.16
C GLU A 231 -11.84 22.61 -12.04
N ARG A 232 -10.57 22.89 -12.32
CA ARG A 232 -9.66 23.52 -11.35
C ARG A 232 -8.64 24.39 -12.07
N ASP A 233 -8.35 25.55 -11.52
CA ASP A 233 -7.31 26.44 -12.03
C ASP A 233 -5.94 25.94 -11.63
N VAL A 234 -5.36 25.09 -12.49
CA VAL A 234 -4.06 24.46 -12.32
C VAL A 234 -3.26 24.55 -13.61
N GLU A 235 -1.92 24.53 -13.49
CA GLU A 235 -1.02 24.68 -14.65
C GLU A 235 -1.07 23.48 -15.61
N GLN A 236 -1.34 22.27 -15.08
CA GLN A 236 -1.44 21.04 -15.86
C GLN A 236 -2.78 20.35 -15.61
N SER A 237 -3.29 19.68 -16.62
CA SER A 237 -4.37 18.71 -16.47
C SER A 237 -3.82 17.34 -16.10
N HIS A 238 -4.49 16.71 -15.15
CA HIS A 238 -4.18 15.38 -14.63
C HIS A 238 -5.26 14.41 -15.09
N LEU A 239 -4.84 13.31 -15.69
CA LEU A 239 -5.72 12.26 -16.21
C LEU A 239 -5.32 10.93 -15.58
N ALA A 240 -6.30 10.25 -15.00
CA ALA A 240 -6.14 8.87 -14.55
C ALA A 240 -7.21 7.99 -15.21
N ILE A 241 -6.79 6.89 -15.83
CA ILE A 241 -7.64 5.91 -16.50
C ILE A 241 -7.39 4.56 -15.86
N SER A 242 -8.42 3.86 -15.42
CA SER A 242 -8.29 2.54 -14.79
C SER A 242 -9.21 1.50 -15.39
N PHE A 243 -8.71 0.30 -15.50
CA PHE A 243 -9.43 -0.90 -15.95
C PHE A 243 -9.52 -1.91 -14.81
N PRO A 244 -10.60 -2.72 -14.73
CA PRO A 244 -10.65 -3.83 -13.80
C PRO A 244 -9.54 -4.84 -14.13
N ALA A 245 -8.87 -5.33 -13.09
CA ALA A 245 -7.78 -6.27 -13.24
C ALA A 245 -7.87 -7.41 -12.19
N ILE A 246 -6.82 -8.19 -12.08
CA ILE A 246 -6.78 -9.39 -11.24
C ILE A 246 -6.37 -9.08 -9.80
N SER A 247 -6.83 -9.92 -8.87
CA SER A 247 -6.48 -9.85 -7.46
C SER A 247 -5.02 -10.29 -7.20
N VAL A 248 -4.52 -9.99 -6.00
CA VAL A 248 -3.18 -10.44 -5.56
C VAL A 248 -3.07 -11.96 -5.43
N MET A 249 -4.20 -12.65 -5.32
CA MET A 249 -4.29 -14.11 -5.19
C MET A 249 -4.35 -14.83 -6.54
N ASP A 250 -4.47 -14.09 -7.66
CA ASP A 250 -4.56 -14.69 -8.99
C ASP A 250 -3.21 -15.31 -9.40
N PRO A 251 -3.18 -16.56 -9.89
CA PRO A 251 -1.94 -17.21 -10.32
C PRO A 251 -1.23 -16.51 -11.50
N LYS A 252 -1.92 -15.60 -12.22
CA LYS A 252 -1.36 -14.80 -13.31
C LYS A 252 -0.74 -13.46 -12.84
N LEU A 253 -0.56 -13.27 -11.53
CA LEU A 253 -0.05 -12.00 -10.99
C LEU A 253 1.29 -11.59 -11.62
N ASN A 254 2.24 -12.51 -11.80
CA ASN A 254 3.53 -12.20 -12.43
C ASN A 254 3.39 -11.84 -13.91
N ASP A 255 2.43 -12.45 -14.63
CA ASP A 255 2.13 -12.08 -16.01
C ASP A 255 1.52 -10.67 -16.07
N PHE A 256 0.69 -10.29 -15.09
CA PHE A 256 0.14 -8.93 -14.98
C PHE A 256 1.20 -7.87 -14.60
N ILE A 257 2.12 -8.21 -13.72
CA ILE A 257 3.26 -7.33 -13.38
C ILE A 257 4.12 -7.08 -14.62
N ALA A 258 4.37 -8.12 -15.43
CA ALA A 258 5.11 -8.00 -16.69
C ALA A 258 4.34 -7.14 -17.72
N LEU A 259 3.02 -7.31 -17.83
CA LEU A 259 2.17 -6.46 -18.66
C LEU A 259 2.31 -4.98 -18.28
N ASN A 260 2.15 -4.68 -16.99
CA ASN A 260 2.31 -3.30 -16.50
C ASN A 260 3.70 -2.73 -16.83
N ASN A 261 4.74 -3.53 -16.64
CA ASN A 261 6.11 -3.13 -16.95
C ASN A 261 6.29 -2.71 -18.41
N ILE A 262 5.73 -3.50 -19.35
CA ILE A 262 5.80 -3.25 -20.78
C ILE A 262 4.97 -2.03 -21.20
N VAL A 263 3.78 -1.87 -20.62
CA VAL A 263 2.85 -0.80 -21.03
C VAL A 263 3.26 0.56 -20.52
N GLY A 264 3.59 0.69 -19.21
CA GLY A 264 3.87 2.00 -18.61
C GLY A 264 4.73 1.98 -17.35
N GLY A 265 5.33 0.84 -16.98
CA GLY A 265 6.05 0.69 -15.71
C GLY A 265 7.50 1.20 -15.69
N ASN A 266 8.05 1.63 -16.82
CA ASN A 266 9.43 2.11 -16.93
C ASN A 266 9.64 3.05 -18.13
N MET A 267 10.86 3.61 -18.28
CA MET A 267 11.18 4.56 -19.35
C MET A 267 11.18 3.93 -20.75
N SER A 268 11.36 2.62 -20.90
CA SER A 268 11.29 1.94 -22.20
C SER A 268 9.89 1.39 -22.51
N SER A 269 8.91 1.64 -21.66
CA SER A 269 7.53 1.21 -21.85
C SER A 269 6.85 1.94 -23.00
N ARG A 270 5.81 1.33 -23.57
CA ARG A 270 5.12 1.88 -24.74
C ARG A 270 4.51 3.25 -24.48
N LEU A 271 3.87 3.46 -23.34
CA LEU A 271 3.27 4.76 -23.00
C LEU A 271 4.34 5.85 -22.82
N PHE A 272 5.45 5.52 -22.15
CA PHE A 272 6.51 6.49 -21.96
C PHE A 272 7.13 6.89 -23.30
N GLN A 273 7.41 5.94 -24.17
CA GLN A 273 7.99 6.20 -25.50
C GLN A 273 7.01 6.99 -26.40
N GLU A 274 5.76 6.56 -26.55
CA GLU A 274 4.81 7.20 -27.46
C GLU A 274 4.35 8.58 -26.96
N VAL A 275 4.05 8.73 -25.66
CA VAL A 275 3.47 9.97 -25.13
C VAL A 275 4.52 11.01 -24.78
N ARG A 276 5.63 10.58 -24.15
CA ARG A 276 6.66 11.50 -23.67
C ARG A 276 7.78 11.68 -24.68
N GLU A 277 8.42 10.62 -25.14
CA GLU A 277 9.63 10.75 -25.96
C GLU A 277 9.32 11.12 -27.41
N GLU A 278 8.37 10.45 -28.07
CA GLU A 278 8.06 10.69 -29.47
C GLU A 278 7.20 11.92 -29.71
N ARG A 279 6.18 12.13 -28.85
CA ARG A 279 5.20 13.21 -29.07
C ARG A 279 5.38 14.41 -28.12
N GLY A 280 6.16 14.28 -27.05
CA GLY A 280 6.44 15.35 -26.09
C GLY A 280 5.19 15.90 -25.40
N LEU A 281 4.14 15.06 -25.22
CA LEU A 281 2.85 15.49 -24.71
C LEU A 281 2.83 15.62 -23.19
N ALA A 282 3.61 14.81 -22.48
CA ALA A 282 3.60 14.73 -21.03
C ALA A 282 5.03 14.63 -20.48
N TYR A 283 5.28 15.28 -19.35
CA TYR A 283 6.51 15.03 -18.59
C TYR A 283 6.36 13.77 -17.73
N THR A 284 5.19 13.56 -17.19
CA THR A 284 4.85 12.40 -16.35
C THR A 284 3.77 11.55 -17.03
N ILE A 285 4.11 10.30 -17.33
CA ILE A 285 3.22 9.27 -17.83
C ILE A 285 3.71 7.92 -17.31
N TYR A 286 2.83 7.15 -16.68
CA TYR A 286 3.15 5.80 -16.20
C TYR A 286 1.88 4.98 -16.05
N SER A 287 2.05 3.66 -15.90
CA SER A 287 0.99 2.77 -15.43
C SER A 287 1.43 2.04 -14.16
N TYR A 288 0.45 1.66 -13.36
CA TYR A 288 0.67 0.86 -12.16
C TYR A 288 -0.49 -0.11 -11.92
N GLN A 289 -0.21 -1.16 -11.18
CA GLN A 289 -1.21 -2.12 -10.73
C GLN A 289 -1.54 -1.92 -9.25
N SER A 290 -2.81 -1.99 -8.91
CA SER A 290 -3.31 -2.13 -7.55
C SER A 290 -3.98 -3.48 -7.41
N CYS A 291 -3.41 -4.39 -6.61
CA CYS A 291 -3.95 -5.73 -6.40
C CYS A 291 -4.29 -5.92 -4.94
N TYR A 292 -5.58 -6.15 -4.67
CA TYR A 292 -6.13 -6.45 -3.37
C TYR A 292 -6.50 -7.93 -3.27
N ALA A 293 -6.96 -8.37 -2.10
CA ALA A 293 -7.23 -9.78 -1.84
C ALA A 293 -8.25 -10.42 -2.81
N ASP A 294 -9.23 -9.67 -3.29
CA ASP A 294 -10.33 -10.16 -4.16
C ASP A 294 -10.48 -9.40 -5.48
N VAL A 295 -9.93 -8.20 -5.61
CA VAL A 295 -10.03 -7.37 -6.82
C VAL A 295 -8.69 -6.75 -7.18
N GLY A 296 -8.58 -6.23 -8.41
CA GLY A 296 -7.44 -5.45 -8.86
C GLY A 296 -7.81 -4.38 -9.86
N ALA A 297 -6.90 -3.46 -10.08
CA ALA A 297 -7.02 -2.38 -11.04
C ALA A 297 -5.70 -2.18 -11.79
N PHE A 298 -5.80 -1.89 -13.08
CA PHE A 298 -4.70 -1.45 -13.93
C PHE A 298 -4.91 0.02 -14.26
N THR A 299 -4.07 0.88 -13.70
CA THR A 299 -4.24 2.33 -13.79
C THR A 299 -3.13 2.96 -14.63
N ILE A 300 -3.51 3.90 -15.48
CA ILE A 300 -2.62 4.76 -16.25
C ILE A 300 -2.83 6.18 -15.76
N TYR A 301 -1.75 6.86 -15.46
CA TYR A 301 -1.75 8.27 -15.08
C TYR A 301 -0.84 9.06 -16.00
N GLY A 302 -1.28 10.28 -16.35
CA GLY A 302 -0.46 11.25 -17.06
C GLY A 302 -0.87 12.68 -16.75
N SER A 303 0.12 13.58 -16.75
CA SER A 303 -0.11 15.02 -16.62
C SER A 303 0.43 15.78 -17.81
N THR A 304 -0.34 16.75 -18.30
CA THR A 304 -0.01 17.50 -19.51
C THR A 304 -0.52 18.93 -19.42
N ASN A 305 -0.08 19.78 -20.34
CA ASN A 305 -0.67 21.10 -20.55
C ASN A 305 -2.18 20.99 -20.84
N ASN A 306 -2.96 21.89 -20.26
CA ASN A 306 -4.43 21.88 -20.38
C ASN A 306 -4.94 21.80 -21.83
N GLN A 307 -4.22 22.40 -22.79
CA GLN A 307 -4.59 22.39 -24.23
C GLN A 307 -4.29 21.05 -24.92
N GLN A 308 -3.42 20.23 -24.35
CA GLN A 308 -2.97 18.96 -24.93
C GLN A 308 -3.67 17.72 -24.31
N LEU A 309 -4.54 17.91 -23.33
CA LEU A 309 -5.21 16.81 -22.62
C LEU A 309 -5.91 15.83 -23.58
N SER A 310 -6.70 16.33 -24.52
CA SER A 310 -7.40 15.48 -25.49
C SER A 310 -6.40 14.70 -26.35
N VAL A 311 -5.34 15.36 -26.84
CA VAL A 311 -4.33 14.71 -27.68
C VAL A 311 -3.58 13.63 -26.88
N MET A 312 -3.26 13.90 -25.60
CA MET A 312 -2.63 12.91 -24.72
C MET A 312 -3.56 11.70 -24.49
N GLN A 313 -4.83 11.95 -24.18
CA GLN A 313 -5.82 10.89 -23.99
C GLN A 313 -5.99 10.03 -25.25
N ASP A 314 -6.11 10.66 -26.42
CA ASP A 314 -6.19 9.95 -27.71
C ASP A 314 -4.94 9.11 -27.97
N THR A 315 -3.74 9.66 -27.67
CA THR A 315 -2.47 8.93 -27.82
C THR A 315 -2.37 7.72 -26.88
N ILE A 316 -2.84 7.86 -25.62
CA ILE A 316 -2.92 6.74 -24.68
C ILE A 316 -3.85 5.67 -25.26
N ASN A 317 -5.05 6.05 -25.70
CA ASN A 317 -6.01 5.10 -26.27
C ASN A 317 -5.47 4.39 -27.52
N GLU A 318 -4.83 5.13 -28.43
CA GLU A 318 -4.15 4.55 -29.61
C GLU A 318 -3.07 3.54 -29.23
N THR A 319 -2.28 3.86 -28.19
CA THR A 319 -1.21 2.99 -27.70
C THR A 319 -1.77 1.72 -27.09
N LEU A 320 -2.82 1.83 -26.27
CA LEU A 320 -3.51 0.68 -25.67
C LEU A 320 -4.18 -0.20 -26.74
N GLU A 321 -4.79 0.41 -27.76
CA GLU A 321 -5.38 -0.35 -28.87
C GLU A 321 -4.32 -1.10 -29.67
N LYS A 322 -3.15 -0.53 -29.93
CA LYS A 322 -2.02 -1.23 -30.53
C LYS A 322 -1.54 -2.39 -29.63
N VAL A 323 -1.45 -2.17 -28.30
CA VAL A 323 -1.12 -3.25 -27.35
C VAL A 323 -2.13 -4.39 -27.46
N ARG A 324 -3.41 -4.08 -27.57
CA ARG A 324 -4.50 -5.06 -27.66
C ARG A 324 -4.52 -5.83 -28.99
N THR A 325 -4.30 -5.14 -30.11
CA THR A 325 -4.40 -5.73 -31.46
C THR A 325 -3.14 -6.48 -31.87
N ASP A 326 -1.98 -5.91 -31.59
CA ASP A 326 -0.69 -6.42 -32.06
C ASP A 326 -0.02 -7.34 -31.01
N GLY A 327 -0.47 -7.25 -29.74
CA GLY A 327 0.16 -7.94 -28.61
C GLY A 327 1.51 -7.32 -28.23
N ILE A 328 2.28 -8.05 -27.43
CA ILE A 328 3.64 -7.69 -27.03
C ILE A 328 4.68 -8.38 -27.92
N MET A 329 5.89 -7.84 -27.99
CA MET A 329 7.01 -8.41 -28.72
C MET A 329 7.88 -9.30 -27.82
N ASP A 330 8.58 -10.30 -28.40
CA ASP A 330 9.51 -11.16 -27.68
C ASP A 330 10.57 -10.37 -26.91
N ILE A 331 11.10 -9.32 -27.52
CA ILE A 331 12.13 -8.48 -26.90
C ILE A 331 11.58 -7.66 -25.71
N GLU A 332 10.33 -7.21 -25.77
CA GLU A 332 9.67 -6.50 -24.65
C GLU A 332 9.51 -7.44 -23.46
N LEU A 333 9.05 -8.66 -23.69
CA LEU A 333 8.91 -9.66 -22.65
C LEU A 333 10.26 -10.04 -22.04
N LEU A 334 11.29 -10.23 -22.86
CA LEU A 334 12.63 -10.53 -22.37
C LEU A 334 13.17 -9.40 -21.47
N ASN A 335 13.07 -8.17 -21.93
CA ASN A 335 13.51 -6.99 -21.17
C ASN A 335 12.71 -6.80 -19.87
N ALA A 336 11.39 -7.01 -19.92
CA ALA A 336 10.54 -6.94 -18.74
C ALA A 336 10.95 -7.96 -17.67
N LYS A 337 11.20 -9.21 -18.06
CA LYS A 337 11.68 -10.24 -17.13
C LYS A 337 13.00 -9.86 -16.47
N GLU A 338 13.98 -9.41 -17.25
CA GLU A 338 15.29 -9.00 -16.69
C GLU A 338 15.14 -7.80 -15.75
N GLN A 339 14.34 -6.81 -16.12
CA GLN A 339 14.09 -5.64 -15.30
C GLN A 339 13.35 -6.00 -14.00
N LEU A 340 12.36 -6.87 -14.04
CA LEU A 340 11.60 -7.32 -12.86
C LEU A 340 12.50 -8.13 -11.92
N LYS A 341 13.33 -9.05 -12.43
CA LYS A 341 14.32 -9.79 -11.61
C LYS A 341 15.32 -8.84 -10.95
N GLY A 342 15.86 -7.89 -11.71
CA GLY A 342 16.79 -6.90 -11.21
C GLY A 342 16.17 -6.03 -10.10
N SER A 343 15.00 -5.45 -10.34
CA SER A 343 14.29 -4.63 -9.35
C SER A 343 13.95 -5.41 -8.09
N PHE A 344 13.52 -6.67 -8.23
CA PHE A 344 13.20 -7.51 -7.09
C PHE A 344 14.43 -7.83 -6.25
N VAL A 345 15.51 -8.30 -6.87
CA VAL A 345 16.75 -8.68 -6.15
C VAL A 345 17.39 -7.48 -5.47
N LEU A 346 17.55 -6.36 -6.19
CA LEU A 346 18.11 -5.13 -5.64
C LEU A 346 17.22 -4.55 -4.51
N GLY A 347 15.90 -4.64 -4.66
CA GLY A 347 14.96 -4.24 -3.61
C GLY A 347 15.10 -5.05 -2.33
N MET A 348 15.61 -6.29 -2.40
CA MET A 348 15.80 -7.16 -1.23
C MET A 348 17.15 -6.97 -0.51
N GLU A 349 17.95 -5.98 -0.85
CA GLU A 349 19.20 -5.71 -0.13
C GLU A 349 18.96 -5.10 1.26
N GLY A 350 17.91 -4.29 1.44
CA GLY A 350 17.57 -3.61 2.67
C GLY A 350 16.81 -4.47 3.69
N THR A 351 17.13 -4.33 4.98
CA THR A 351 16.40 -5.02 6.07
C THR A 351 14.94 -4.59 6.13
N ASN A 352 14.64 -3.31 5.86
CA ASN A 352 13.27 -2.78 5.86
C ASN A 352 12.42 -3.42 4.75
N SER A 353 12.95 -3.52 3.53
CA SER A 353 12.25 -4.16 2.40
C SER A 353 11.96 -5.63 2.68
N ARG A 354 12.89 -6.36 3.30
CA ARG A 354 12.71 -7.76 3.69
C ARG A 354 11.65 -7.90 4.78
N MET A 355 11.73 -7.08 5.83
CA MET A 355 10.71 -7.03 6.89
C MET A 355 9.32 -6.76 6.31
N SER A 356 9.20 -5.75 5.45
CA SER A 356 7.93 -5.37 4.83
C SER A 356 7.37 -6.47 3.92
N ARG A 357 8.22 -7.07 3.07
CA ARG A 357 7.81 -8.20 2.23
C ARG A 357 7.34 -9.38 3.05
N ASN A 358 8.08 -9.73 4.11
CA ASN A 358 7.76 -10.88 4.94
C ASN A 358 6.46 -10.67 5.72
N GLY A 359 6.24 -9.48 6.32
CA GLY A 359 5.01 -9.15 7.01
C GLY A 359 3.79 -9.18 6.10
N ARG A 360 3.90 -8.54 4.93
CA ARG A 360 2.83 -8.54 3.93
C ARG A 360 2.53 -9.94 3.38
N ASN A 361 3.55 -10.73 3.05
CA ASN A 361 3.36 -12.08 2.54
C ASN A 361 2.70 -12.99 3.57
N GLU A 362 3.05 -12.84 4.84
CA GLU A 362 2.41 -13.61 5.91
C GLU A 362 0.94 -13.26 6.07
N LEU A 363 0.59 -11.97 6.04
CA LEU A 363 -0.80 -11.54 6.13
C LEU A 363 -1.65 -12.02 4.96
N ILE A 364 -1.12 -11.91 3.73
CA ILE A 364 -1.90 -12.15 2.50
C ILE A 364 -1.88 -13.62 2.11
N HIS A 365 -0.72 -14.26 2.14
CA HIS A 365 -0.51 -15.59 1.54
C HIS A 365 -0.26 -16.70 2.57
N GLY A 366 0.19 -16.37 3.81
CA GLY A 366 0.71 -17.35 4.75
C GLY A 366 1.89 -18.17 4.20
N ARG A 367 2.57 -17.65 3.17
CA ARG A 367 3.65 -18.34 2.45
C ARG A 367 4.80 -17.38 2.10
N HIS A 368 6.03 -17.87 2.26
CA HIS A 368 7.25 -17.16 1.94
C HIS A 368 8.00 -17.86 0.82
N LYS A 369 8.10 -17.20 -0.34
CA LYS A 369 8.89 -17.67 -1.48
C LYS A 369 10.34 -17.20 -1.33
N SER A 370 11.29 -18.07 -1.61
CA SER A 370 12.70 -17.68 -1.74
C SER A 370 12.92 -16.73 -2.91
N ILE A 371 14.07 -16.08 -2.95
CA ILE A 371 14.45 -15.22 -4.10
C ILE A 371 14.49 -16.05 -5.38
N ASP A 372 15.05 -17.26 -5.34
CA ASP A 372 15.16 -18.14 -6.50
C ASP A 372 13.78 -18.63 -7.00
N GLU A 373 12.83 -18.90 -6.09
CA GLU A 373 11.45 -19.22 -6.48
C GLU A 373 10.79 -18.05 -7.21
N VAL A 374 10.94 -16.80 -6.72
CA VAL A 374 10.39 -15.62 -7.39
C VAL A 374 11.03 -15.40 -8.76
N ILE A 375 12.36 -15.56 -8.87
CA ILE A 375 13.07 -15.47 -10.14
C ILE A 375 12.54 -16.53 -11.13
N SER A 376 12.36 -17.77 -10.67
CA SER A 376 11.80 -18.84 -11.51
C SER A 376 10.39 -18.52 -11.99
N GLU A 377 9.53 -18.00 -11.13
CA GLU A 377 8.17 -17.58 -11.49
C GLU A 377 8.16 -16.42 -12.52
N ILE A 378 9.11 -15.49 -12.44
CA ILE A 378 9.26 -14.44 -13.45
C ILE A 378 9.71 -15.06 -14.78
N ASP A 379 10.59 -16.06 -14.75
CA ASP A 379 11.03 -16.75 -15.96
C ASP A 379 9.90 -17.58 -16.63
N GLU A 380 8.89 -18.03 -15.86
CA GLU A 380 7.72 -18.74 -16.35
C GLU A 380 6.64 -17.84 -16.99
N VAL A 381 6.76 -16.51 -16.87
CA VAL A 381 5.89 -15.55 -17.58
C VAL A 381 5.97 -15.81 -19.08
N SER A 382 4.83 -15.89 -19.76
CA SER A 382 4.80 -16.23 -21.19
C SER A 382 4.01 -15.21 -22.01
N MET A 383 4.39 -15.08 -23.28
CA MET A 383 3.73 -14.23 -24.27
C MET A 383 2.22 -14.47 -24.32
N ASP A 384 1.82 -15.74 -24.38
CA ASP A 384 0.42 -16.12 -24.49
C ASP A 384 -0.40 -15.69 -23.27
N LYS A 385 0.14 -15.86 -22.06
CA LYS A 385 -0.53 -15.45 -20.81
C LYS A 385 -0.64 -13.93 -20.73
N VAL A 386 0.42 -13.18 -21.06
CA VAL A 386 0.40 -11.72 -21.08
C VAL A 386 -0.60 -11.20 -22.11
N ASN A 387 -0.58 -11.72 -23.34
CA ASN A 387 -1.53 -11.33 -24.38
C ASN A 387 -2.99 -11.68 -24.02
N HIS A 388 -3.20 -12.78 -23.32
CA HIS A 388 -4.53 -13.11 -22.80
C HIS A 388 -5.01 -12.09 -21.76
N LEU A 389 -4.14 -11.66 -20.84
CA LEU A 389 -4.46 -10.61 -19.85
C LEU A 389 -4.72 -9.26 -20.51
N ILE A 390 -3.92 -8.87 -21.51
CA ILE A 390 -4.15 -7.66 -22.30
C ILE A 390 -5.59 -7.63 -22.82
N ASN A 391 -6.02 -8.71 -23.48
CA ASN A 391 -7.37 -8.79 -24.02
C ASN A 391 -8.45 -8.79 -22.94
N SER A 392 -8.22 -9.44 -21.79
CA SER A 392 -9.22 -9.47 -20.72
C SER A 392 -9.36 -8.11 -20.01
N ILE A 393 -8.27 -7.37 -19.84
CA ILE A 393 -8.23 -6.09 -19.12
C ILE A 393 -8.68 -4.94 -20.04
N LEU A 394 -8.07 -4.82 -21.22
CA LEU A 394 -8.26 -3.65 -22.09
C LEU A 394 -9.56 -3.70 -22.95
N THR A 395 -10.37 -4.75 -22.84
CA THR A 395 -11.69 -4.80 -23.45
C THR A 395 -12.81 -4.29 -22.55
N ALA A 396 -12.51 -4.12 -21.25
CA ALA A 396 -13.47 -3.55 -20.30
C ALA A 396 -13.58 -2.02 -20.48
N ASP A 397 -14.75 -1.48 -20.20
CA ASP A 397 -14.92 -0.03 -20.14
C ASP A 397 -14.17 0.55 -18.93
N PRO A 398 -13.31 1.57 -19.10
CA PRO A 398 -12.52 2.12 -18.02
C PRO A 398 -13.31 3.07 -17.12
N ALA A 399 -12.80 3.25 -15.91
CA ALA A 399 -13.07 4.41 -15.06
C ALA A 399 -12.07 5.52 -15.39
N ILE A 400 -12.52 6.76 -15.39
CA ILE A 400 -11.68 7.91 -15.76
C ILE A 400 -11.88 9.03 -14.73
N ALA A 401 -10.78 9.61 -14.28
CA ALA A 401 -10.80 10.85 -13.50
C ALA A 401 -9.93 11.91 -14.18
N ILE A 402 -10.44 13.14 -14.22
CA ILE A 402 -9.75 14.29 -14.82
C ILE A 402 -9.85 15.49 -13.88
N ILE A 403 -8.70 16.11 -13.62
CA ILE A 403 -8.63 17.41 -12.92
C ILE A 403 -7.81 18.36 -13.78
N GLY A 404 -8.35 19.54 -14.10
CA GLY A 404 -7.65 20.49 -14.96
C GLY A 404 -8.46 21.71 -15.27
N GLN A 405 -7.88 22.63 -16.03
CA GLN A 405 -8.55 23.84 -16.50
C GLN A 405 -9.18 23.61 -17.88
N GLY A 406 -10.42 24.06 -18.07
CA GLY A 406 -11.15 23.92 -19.34
C GLY A 406 -11.62 22.49 -19.63
N VAL A 407 -11.64 21.59 -18.64
CA VAL A 407 -12.07 20.19 -18.76
C VAL A 407 -13.60 20.07 -18.73
N LYS A 408 -14.17 19.11 -19.49
CA LYS A 408 -15.63 18.89 -19.58
C LYS A 408 -15.99 17.42 -19.48
#